data_a753ee40c0631affe687ffdc276507e3
#
_entry.id   a753ee40c0631affe687ffdc276507e3
#
_cell.length_a   1.000
_cell.length_b   1.000
_cell.length_c   1.000
_cell.angle_alpha   90.00
_cell.angle_beta   90.00
_cell.angle_gamma   90.00
#
_symmetry.space_group_name_H-M   'P 1'
#
loop_
_entity.id
_entity.type
_entity.pdbx_description
1 polymer ?
#
loop_
_entity_poly.entity_id
_entity_poly.type
_entity_poly.pdbx_seq_one_letter_code
_entity_poly.pdbx_strand_id
1 'polypeptide(L)'
;SDVYKRQIYNNENVEHYDYNPEKAQEILEAAGCTRNSDGFYERDGEEIGFVISVMSGEQDRIDIAQAAAQQLRETGINCTVEIPAQMDWGGQMACLIGWGSPFDADDHTYKVFGTDKGANYSSYSNEKVDEYLSLARQSDDPEVRKEYYGKFQEELAEDPAYAFICYIDANYVADSGIQGISKDTVLGHHGVGIFWNIQDLSLIHI
;
A
#
# COMPACT_ATOMS: atom_id res chain seq x y z
N SER A 1 -0.62 -3.01 21.46
CA SER A 1 0.84 -3.21 21.56
C SER A 1 1.55 -3.41 20.23
N ASP A 2 0.94 -3.99 19.19
CA ASP A 2 1.61 -4.17 17.90
C ASP A 2 1.51 -2.96 16.97
N VAL A 3 0.58 -2.07 17.19
CA VAL A 3 0.63 -0.73 16.59
C VAL A 3 1.95 -0.05 17.00
N TYR A 4 2.39 -0.23 18.24
CA TYR A 4 3.71 0.23 18.71
C TYR A 4 4.87 -0.48 18.02
N LYS A 5 4.79 -1.80 17.78
CA LYS A 5 5.90 -2.54 17.15
C LYS A 5 6.14 -2.15 15.70
N ARG A 6 5.10 -1.70 14.97
CA ARG A 6 5.26 -1.18 13.60
C ARG A 6 5.83 0.22 13.58
N GLN A 7 5.45 1.04 14.56
CA GLN A 7 5.97 2.41 14.70
C GLN A 7 7.47 2.45 15.00
N ILE A 8 8.07 1.39 15.58
CA ILE A 8 9.52 1.37 15.85
C ILE A 8 10.38 1.41 14.58
N TYR A 9 9.85 0.96 13.45
CA TYR A 9 10.56 0.99 12.15
C TYR A 9 10.09 2.11 11.24
N ASN A 10 9.12 2.93 11.66
CA ASN A 10 8.66 4.06 10.87
C ASN A 10 9.73 5.16 10.82
N ASN A 11 10.03 5.64 9.62
CA ASN A 11 10.90 6.79 9.41
C ASN A 11 10.04 8.02 9.09
N GLU A 12 9.97 8.96 10.01
CA GLU A 12 9.20 10.20 9.85
C GLU A 12 9.89 11.24 8.96
N ASN A 13 11.12 10.98 8.54
CA ASN A 13 11.92 11.91 7.74
C ASN A 13 11.87 11.63 6.23
N VAL A 14 11.01 10.71 5.78
CA VAL A 14 10.81 10.46 4.36
C VAL A 14 9.93 11.53 3.74
N GLU A 15 10.10 11.79 2.45
CA GLU A 15 9.21 12.66 1.70
C GLU A 15 7.81 12.04 1.61
N HIS A 16 6.80 12.86 1.91
CA HIS A 16 5.39 12.48 1.79
C HIS A 16 4.76 13.21 0.60
N TYR A 17 4.06 12.46 -0.23
CA TYR A 17 3.35 12.99 -1.38
C TYR A 17 1.87 13.20 -1.03
N ASP A 18 1.54 14.44 -0.70
CA ASP A 18 0.16 14.85 -0.47
C ASP A 18 -0.61 14.99 -1.79
N TYR A 19 -1.95 14.96 -1.70
CA TYR A 19 -2.79 15.26 -2.85
C TYR A 19 -2.55 16.69 -3.36
N ASN A 20 -1.91 16.80 -4.51
CA ASN A 20 -1.53 18.08 -5.11
C ASN A 20 -1.62 18.00 -6.64
N PRO A 21 -2.81 18.18 -7.21
CA PRO A 21 -3.03 18.10 -8.66
C PRO A 21 -2.25 19.17 -9.44
N GLU A 22 -2.06 20.36 -8.88
CA GLU A 22 -1.27 21.43 -9.49
C GLU A 22 0.18 21.02 -9.64
N LYS A 23 0.75 20.40 -8.61
CA LYS A 23 2.13 19.89 -8.65
C LYS A 23 2.29 18.76 -9.65
N ALA A 24 1.30 17.87 -9.76
CA ALA A 24 1.29 16.80 -10.76
C ALA A 24 1.28 17.37 -12.19
N GLN A 25 0.50 18.43 -12.44
CA GLN A 25 0.48 19.11 -13.74
C GLN A 25 1.83 19.77 -14.04
N GLU A 26 2.43 20.48 -13.09
CA GLU A 26 3.78 21.07 -13.25
C GLU A 26 4.82 20.01 -13.63
N ILE A 27 4.78 18.83 -13.01
CA ILE A 27 5.72 17.74 -13.30
C ILE A 27 5.51 17.20 -14.71
N LEU A 28 4.26 17.00 -15.14
CA LEU A 28 3.93 16.55 -16.49
C LEU A 28 4.39 17.57 -17.55
N GLU A 29 4.12 18.85 -17.32
CA GLU A 29 4.54 19.93 -18.22
C GLU A 29 6.07 20.06 -18.29
N ALA A 30 6.75 19.97 -17.15
CA ALA A 30 8.22 19.96 -17.10
C ALA A 30 8.83 18.74 -17.81
N ALA A 31 8.11 17.61 -17.87
CA ALA A 31 8.48 16.42 -18.64
C ALA A 31 8.17 16.55 -20.15
N GLY A 32 7.65 17.70 -20.60
CA GLY A 32 7.33 17.95 -22.00
C GLY A 32 5.96 17.46 -22.45
N CYS A 33 5.09 17.10 -21.52
CA CYS A 33 3.71 16.73 -21.84
C CYS A 33 2.89 17.99 -22.16
N THR A 34 1.98 17.89 -23.12
CA THR A 34 1.03 18.93 -23.52
C THR A 34 -0.39 18.40 -23.47
N ARG A 35 -1.41 19.28 -23.33
CA ARG A 35 -2.80 18.83 -23.37
C ARG A 35 -3.31 18.66 -24.78
N ASN A 36 -3.97 17.53 -25.03
CA ASN A 36 -4.69 17.27 -26.27
C ASN A 36 -6.07 17.96 -26.30
N SER A 37 -6.82 17.78 -27.40
CA SER A 37 -8.16 18.38 -27.58
C SER A 37 -9.20 17.93 -26.54
N ASP A 38 -9.02 16.76 -25.96
CA ASP A 38 -9.93 16.18 -24.98
C ASP A 38 -9.55 16.57 -23.53
N GLY A 39 -8.45 17.34 -23.38
CA GLY A 39 -7.99 17.88 -22.10
C GLY A 39 -7.04 16.94 -21.35
N PHE A 40 -6.67 15.80 -21.92
CA PHE A 40 -5.68 14.90 -21.33
C PHE A 40 -4.27 15.26 -21.77
N TYR A 41 -3.30 14.94 -20.92
CA TYR A 41 -1.89 15.09 -21.26
C TYR A 41 -1.47 14.04 -22.29
N GLU A 42 -0.62 14.48 -23.21
CA GLU A 42 0.04 13.61 -24.20
C GLU A 42 1.51 14.00 -24.31
N ARG A 43 2.34 13.04 -24.74
CA ARG A 43 3.74 13.27 -25.09
C ARG A 43 4.08 12.48 -26.35
N ASP A 44 4.75 13.11 -27.29
CA ASP A 44 5.12 12.52 -28.59
C ASP A 44 3.92 11.95 -29.37
N GLY A 45 2.72 12.51 -29.17
CA GLY A 45 1.47 12.08 -29.81
C GLY A 45 0.79 10.89 -29.12
N GLU A 46 1.31 10.44 -27.99
CA GLU A 46 0.70 9.39 -27.17
C GLU A 46 0.07 9.98 -25.90
N GLU A 47 -1.19 9.67 -25.68
CA GLU A 47 -1.94 10.13 -24.52
C GLU A 47 -1.43 9.47 -23.23
N ILE A 48 -1.27 10.29 -22.17
CA ILE A 48 -0.89 9.80 -20.85
C ILE A 48 -2.13 9.24 -20.16
N GLY A 49 -2.16 7.93 -20.03
CA GLY A 49 -3.28 7.24 -19.40
C GLY A 49 -2.95 5.81 -19.05
N PHE A 50 -3.78 5.23 -18.14
CA PHE A 50 -3.66 3.84 -17.74
C PHE A 50 -4.96 3.30 -17.15
N VAL A 51 -5.01 1.99 -16.99
CA VAL A 51 -6.13 1.28 -16.38
C VAL A 51 -5.72 0.76 -15.01
N ILE A 52 -6.56 1.03 -14.00
CA ILE A 52 -6.41 0.42 -12.67
C ILE A 52 -7.29 -0.81 -12.60
N SER A 53 -6.68 -1.99 -12.45
CA SER A 53 -7.38 -3.25 -12.25
C SER A 53 -7.65 -3.48 -10.77
N VAL A 54 -8.90 -3.84 -10.42
CA VAL A 54 -9.31 -4.15 -9.05
C VAL A 54 -10.02 -5.49 -9.02
N MET A 55 -9.71 -6.32 -8.04
CA MET A 55 -10.32 -7.63 -7.89
C MET A 55 -11.83 -7.52 -7.61
N SER A 56 -12.63 -8.33 -8.29
CA SER A 56 -14.07 -8.38 -8.07
C SER A 56 -14.40 -8.83 -6.63
N GLY A 57 -15.47 -8.24 -6.05
CA GLY A 57 -15.91 -8.54 -4.68
C GLY A 57 -15.25 -7.69 -3.58
N GLU A 58 -14.32 -6.83 -3.93
CA GLU A 58 -13.62 -5.92 -3.00
C GLU A 58 -14.16 -4.49 -3.10
N GLN A 59 -15.41 -4.27 -2.64
CA GLN A 59 -16.13 -3.01 -2.88
C GLN A 59 -15.38 -1.77 -2.40
N ASP A 60 -14.76 -1.82 -1.22
CA ASP A 60 -14.00 -0.68 -0.67
C ASP A 60 -12.84 -0.28 -1.59
N ARG A 61 -12.15 -1.27 -2.16
CA ARG A 61 -11.06 -1.02 -3.12
C ARG A 61 -11.57 -0.53 -4.46
N ILE A 62 -12.73 -1.03 -4.92
CA ILE A 62 -13.36 -0.54 -6.14
C ILE A 62 -13.70 0.93 -5.99
N ASP A 63 -14.30 1.33 -4.87
CA ASP A 63 -14.68 2.72 -4.60
C ASP A 63 -13.45 3.64 -4.52
N ILE A 64 -12.37 3.18 -3.87
CA ILE A 64 -11.08 3.91 -3.82
C ILE A 64 -10.49 4.07 -5.23
N ALA A 65 -10.47 3.01 -6.04
CA ALA A 65 -9.93 3.07 -7.40
C ALA A 65 -10.73 4.03 -8.29
N GLN A 66 -12.05 4.02 -8.18
CA GLN A 66 -12.92 4.93 -8.92
C GLN A 66 -12.68 6.39 -8.52
N ALA A 67 -12.55 6.67 -7.22
CA ALA A 67 -12.22 8.01 -6.73
C ALA A 67 -10.84 8.46 -7.23
N ALA A 68 -9.83 7.60 -7.16
CA ALA A 68 -8.49 7.89 -7.65
C ALA A 68 -8.48 8.14 -9.17
N ALA A 69 -9.17 7.31 -9.95
CA ALA A 69 -9.29 7.50 -11.39
C ALA A 69 -9.99 8.82 -11.76
N GLN A 70 -11.03 9.20 -11.01
CA GLN A 70 -11.68 10.50 -11.20
C GLN A 70 -10.70 11.65 -10.95
N GLN A 71 -9.98 11.66 -9.84
CA GLN A 71 -9.01 12.70 -9.49
C GLN A 71 -7.87 12.79 -10.52
N LEU A 72 -7.38 11.65 -11.02
CA LEU A 72 -6.39 11.61 -12.09
C LEU A 72 -6.92 12.22 -13.40
N ARG A 73 -8.17 11.93 -13.77
CA ARG A 73 -8.81 12.53 -14.95
C ARG A 73 -8.99 14.05 -14.81
N GLU A 74 -9.37 14.53 -13.63
CA GLU A 74 -9.46 15.97 -13.32
C GLU A 74 -8.08 16.65 -13.42
N THR A 75 -7.01 15.93 -13.11
CA THR A 75 -5.61 16.40 -13.28
C THR A 75 -5.20 16.40 -14.76
N GLY A 76 -5.83 15.58 -15.60
CA GLY A 76 -5.55 15.45 -17.03
C GLY A 76 -4.83 14.16 -17.43
N ILE A 77 -4.89 13.14 -16.58
CA ILE A 77 -4.40 11.80 -16.87
C ILE A 77 -5.59 10.89 -17.19
N ASN A 78 -5.62 10.27 -18.37
CA ASN A 78 -6.74 9.41 -18.76
C ASN A 78 -6.71 8.08 -18.02
N CYS A 79 -7.22 8.08 -16.80
CA CYS A 79 -7.30 6.89 -15.95
C CYS A 79 -8.70 6.28 -15.97
N THR A 80 -8.78 4.96 -16.11
CA THR A 80 -10.02 4.18 -16.02
C THR A 80 -9.85 3.02 -15.05
N VAL A 81 -10.97 2.43 -14.63
CA VAL A 81 -10.98 1.27 -13.71
C VAL A 81 -11.59 0.08 -14.42
N GLU A 82 -10.97 -1.08 -14.30
CA GLU A 82 -11.55 -2.35 -14.70
C GLU A 82 -11.67 -3.30 -13.50
N ILE A 83 -12.66 -4.18 -13.56
CA ILE A 83 -12.95 -5.16 -12.50
C ILE A 83 -13.00 -6.54 -13.16
N PRO A 84 -11.84 -7.13 -13.46
CA PRO A 84 -11.79 -8.44 -14.10
C PRO A 84 -12.29 -9.53 -13.17
N ALA A 85 -12.89 -10.57 -13.74
CA ALA A 85 -13.32 -11.76 -12.97
C ALA A 85 -12.10 -12.51 -12.38
N GLN A 86 -10.95 -12.39 -13.00
CA GLN A 86 -9.68 -12.95 -12.55
C GLN A 86 -8.56 -11.96 -12.86
N MET A 87 -7.73 -11.66 -11.86
CA MET A 87 -6.58 -10.77 -12.03
C MET A 87 -5.47 -11.44 -12.83
N ASP A 88 -4.94 -10.70 -13.79
CA ASP A 88 -3.68 -11.03 -14.44
C ASP A 88 -2.53 -10.25 -13.76
N TRP A 89 -1.92 -10.85 -12.77
CA TRP A 89 -0.89 -10.21 -11.94
C TRP A 89 0.40 -9.83 -12.68
N GLY A 90 0.55 -10.23 -13.91
CA GLY A 90 1.72 -9.90 -14.72
C GLY A 90 1.42 -8.99 -15.92
N GLY A 91 0.15 -8.83 -16.30
CA GLY A 91 -0.25 -8.12 -17.51
C GLY A 91 -0.97 -6.79 -17.29
N GLN A 92 -1.38 -6.46 -16.05
CA GLN A 92 -2.06 -5.19 -15.77
C GLN A 92 -1.10 -4.00 -15.81
N MET A 93 -1.60 -2.83 -16.25
CA MET A 93 -0.84 -1.58 -16.24
C MET A 93 -0.67 -1.04 -14.81
N ALA A 94 -1.74 -1.09 -14.02
CA ALA A 94 -1.74 -0.76 -12.61
C ALA A 94 -2.79 -1.63 -11.90
N CYS A 95 -2.59 -1.91 -10.62
CA CYS A 95 -3.60 -2.58 -9.81
C CYS A 95 -3.73 -1.92 -8.44
N LEU A 96 -4.94 -1.88 -7.91
CA LEU A 96 -5.17 -1.53 -6.53
C LEU A 96 -5.17 -2.80 -5.69
N ILE A 97 -4.24 -2.87 -4.76
CA ILE A 97 -4.05 -4.02 -3.88
C ILE A 97 -3.95 -3.54 -2.43
N GLY A 98 -4.32 -4.37 -1.48
CA GLY A 98 -4.10 -4.15 -0.06
C GLY A 98 -3.19 -5.21 0.52
N TRP A 99 -2.23 -4.77 1.30
CA TRP A 99 -1.41 -5.66 2.09
C TRP A 99 -1.86 -5.62 3.54
N GLY A 100 -2.00 -6.78 4.14
CA GLY A 100 -2.35 -6.89 5.54
C GLY A 100 -1.20 -6.47 6.45
N SER A 101 -1.48 -6.54 7.73
CA SER A 101 -0.54 -6.17 8.77
C SER A 101 0.19 -7.40 9.31
N PRO A 102 1.43 -7.68 8.87
CA PRO A 102 2.20 -8.79 9.38
C PRO A 102 2.66 -8.52 10.81
N PHE A 103 2.98 -9.58 11.54
CA PHE A 103 3.56 -9.46 12.87
C PHE A 103 5.02 -8.99 12.86
N ASP A 104 5.72 -9.23 11.74
CA ASP A 104 7.08 -8.76 11.51
C ASP A 104 7.15 -7.94 10.22
N ALA A 105 7.93 -6.86 10.23
CA ALA A 105 8.11 -6.00 9.07
C ALA A 105 8.70 -6.73 7.87
N ASP A 106 9.54 -7.73 8.09
CA ASP A 106 10.17 -8.52 7.02
C ASP A 106 9.16 -9.32 6.19
N ASP A 107 8.06 -9.77 6.79
CA ASP A 107 7.12 -10.68 6.11
C ASP A 107 6.59 -10.10 4.79
N HIS A 108 6.20 -8.83 4.78
CA HIS A 108 5.71 -8.20 3.53
C HIS A 108 6.79 -7.42 2.79
N THR A 109 7.66 -6.67 3.48
CA THR A 109 8.61 -5.79 2.80
C THR A 109 9.51 -6.55 1.84
N TYR A 110 10.11 -7.65 2.29
CA TYR A 110 11.04 -8.41 1.47
C TYR A 110 10.38 -9.04 0.23
N LYS A 111 9.20 -9.65 0.38
CA LYS A 111 8.55 -10.34 -0.73
C LYS A 111 7.82 -9.40 -1.69
N VAL A 112 7.46 -8.17 -1.24
CA VAL A 112 6.74 -7.19 -2.03
C VAL A 112 7.67 -6.24 -2.77
N PHE A 113 8.75 -5.78 -2.13
CA PHE A 113 9.65 -4.78 -2.68
C PHE A 113 10.99 -5.35 -3.19
N GLY A 114 11.37 -6.55 -2.78
CA GLY A 114 12.59 -7.17 -3.28
C GLY A 114 12.49 -7.58 -4.74
N THR A 115 13.57 -7.41 -5.48
CA THR A 115 13.67 -7.79 -6.89
C THR A 115 13.38 -9.28 -7.08
N ASP A 116 12.57 -9.62 -8.07
CA ASP A 116 12.18 -11.00 -8.42
C ASP A 116 11.52 -11.79 -7.28
N LYS A 117 10.92 -11.12 -6.28
CA LYS A 117 10.21 -11.79 -5.20
C LYS A 117 8.75 -12.07 -5.58
N GLY A 118 8.21 -13.13 -4.96
CA GLY A 118 6.93 -13.72 -5.37
C GLY A 118 5.67 -12.85 -5.19
N ALA A 119 5.76 -11.74 -4.46
CA ALA A 119 4.66 -10.78 -4.30
C ALA A 119 5.02 -9.38 -4.85
N ASN A 120 6.10 -9.28 -5.60
CA ASN A 120 6.49 -8.06 -6.30
C ASN A 120 5.72 -7.94 -7.63
N TYR A 121 4.46 -7.53 -7.53
CA TYR A 121 3.57 -7.40 -8.70
C TYR A 121 3.81 -6.13 -9.53
N SER A 122 4.63 -5.20 -9.02
CA SER A 122 5.02 -3.97 -9.73
C SER A 122 6.24 -4.16 -10.65
N SER A 123 6.87 -5.34 -10.63
CA SER A 123 8.16 -5.57 -11.28
C SER A 123 9.25 -4.57 -10.84
N TYR A 124 9.12 -4.07 -9.63
CA TYR A 124 10.07 -3.13 -9.04
C TYR A 124 11.44 -3.77 -8.86
N SER A 125 12.49 -3.03 -9.14
CA SER A 125 13.87 -3.49 -8.96
C SER A 125 14.75 -2.31 -8.58
N ASN A 126 15.33 -2.37 -7.38
CA ASN A 126 16.24 -1.37 -6.87
C ASN A 126 17.30 -2.06 -6.00
N GLU A 127 18.56 -1.98 -6.42
CA GLU A 127 19.67 -2.67 -5.74
C GLU A 127 19.86 -2.23 -4.28
N LYS A 128 19.62 -0.95 -3.96
CA LYS A 128 19.73 -0.45 -2.59
C LYS A 128 18.59 -0.97 -1.71
N VAL A 129 17.37 -1.04 -2.26
CA VAL A 129 16.23 -1.65 -1.56
C VAL A 129 16.51 -3.10 -1.25
N ASP A 130 17.02 -3.87 -2.21
CA ASP A 130 17.40 -5.27 -2.01
C ASP A 130 18.48 -5.43 -0.93
N GLU A 131 19.50 -4.56 -0.94
CA GLU A 131 20.56 -4.54 0.07
C GLU A 131 19.98 -4.24 1.46
N TYR A 132 19.20 -3.16 1.61
CA TYR A 132 18.70 -2.75 2.91
C TYR A 132 17.72 -3.77 3.51
N LEU A 133 16.83 -4.33 2.70
CA LEU A 133 15.93 -5.40 3.14
C LEU A 133 16.71 -6.67 3.53
N SER A 134 17.77 -7.01 2.79
CA SER A 134 18.64 -8.15 3.12
C SER A 134 19.37 -7.94 4.45
N LEU A 135 19.90 -6.74 4.69
CA LEU A 135 20.62 -6.42 5.92
C LEU A 135 19.68 -6.33 7.13
N ALA A 136 18.47 -5.79 6.96
CA ALA A 136 17.48 -5.75 8.02
C ALA A 136 17.06 -7.14 8.49
N ARG A 137 16.89 -8.11 7.57
CA ARG A 137 16.47 -9.48 7.94
C ARG A 137 17.59 -10.37 8.45
N GLN A 138 18.87 -9.98 8.27
CA GLN A 138 20.01 -10.71 8.79
C GLN A 138 20.31 -10.40 10.27
N SER A 139 19.64 -9.40 10.85
CA SER A 139 19.85 -8.98 12.23
C SER A 139 18.63 -9.22 13.09
N ASP A 140 18.83 -9.67 14.31
CA ASP A 140 17.84 -9.70 15.39
C ASP A 140 17.91 -8.47 16.31
N ASP A 141 18.92 -7.61 16.13
CA ASP A 141 19.05 -6.33 16.83
C ASP A 141 18.02 -5.31 16.29
N PRO A 142 17.08 -4.84 17.13
CA PRO A 142 16.06 -3.89 16.72
C PRO A 142 16.61 -2.57 16.17
N GLU A 143 17.74 -2.08 16.70
CA GLU A 143 18.32 -0.82 16.24
C GLU A 143 18.95 -0.97 14.86
N VAL A 144 19.61 -2.09 14.58
CA VAL A 144 20.14 -2.41 13.25
C VAL A 144 18.98 -2.54 12.25
N ARG A 145 17.92 -3.25 12.62
CA ARG A 145 16.74 -3.38 11.78
C ARG A 145 16.10 -2.03 11.51
N LYS A 146 15.98 -1.17 12.53
CA LYS A 146 15.43 0.17 12.41
C LYS A 146 16.24 1.03 11.44
N GLU A 147 17.56 0.97 11.50
CA GLU A 147 18.45 1.68 10.58
C GLU A 147 18.17 1.28 9.13
N TYR A 148 18.17 -0.03 8.84
CA TYR A 148 18.01 -0.50 7.46
C TYR A 148 16.57 -0.36 6.93
N TYR A 149 15.54 -0.56 7.76
CA TYR A 149 14.18 -0.23 7.35
C TYR A 149 13.97 1.28 7.15
N GLY A 150 14.68 2.12 7.89
CA GLY A 150 14.70 3.57 7.67
C GLY A 150 15.28 3.92 6.30
N LYS A 151 16.46 3.39 5.96
CA LYS A 151 17.09 3.57 4.64
C LYS A 151 16.23 3.02 3.49
N PHE A 152 15.60 1.87 3.71
CA PHE A 152 14.64 1.31 2.75
C PHE A 152 13.48 2.27 2.48
N GLN A 153 12.91 2.89 3.52
CA GLN A 153 11.80 3.83 3.36
C GLN A 153 12.24 5.12 2.66
N GLU A 154 13.46 5.62 2.91
CA GLU A 154 14.03 6.77 2.19
C GLU A 154 14.18 6.47 0.70
N GLU A 155 14.79 5.35 0.35
CA GLU A 155 14.97 4.95 -1.04
C GLU A 155 13.63 4.71 -1.75
N LEU A 156 12.66 4.08 -1.07
CA LEU A 156 11.33 3.85 -1.62
C LEU A 156 10.52 5.15 -1.81
N ALA A 157 10.80 6.20 -1.03
CA ALA A 157 10.17 7.50 -1.22
C ALA A 157 10.74 8.24 -2.42
N GLU A 158 12.03 8.06 -2.72
CA GLU A 158 12.68 8.64 -3.91
C GLU A 158 12.33 7.92 -5.21
N ASP A 159 12.16 6.59 -5.14
CA ASP A 159 11.83 5.71 -6.26
C ASP A 159 10.62 4.81 -5.91
N PRO A 160 9.40 5.35 -5.92
CA PRO A 160 8.23 4.68 -5.38
C PRO A 160 7.73 3.53 -6.25
N ALA A 161 7.74 2.31 -5.70
CA ALA A 161 7.11 1.13 -6.31
C ALA A 161 5.57 1.16 -6.23
N TYR A 162 5.03 1.91 -5.30
CA TYR A 162 3.59 2.01 -5.00
C TYR A 162 3.17 3.44 -4.69
N ALA A 163 1.98 3.81 -5.12
CA ALA A 163 1.26 4.95 -4.55
C ALA A 163 0.51 4.47 -3.30
N PHE A 164 0.97 4.87 -2.11
CA PHE A 164 0.32 4.53 -0.84
C PHE A 164 -0.87 5.45 -0.62
N ILE A 165 -2.09 4.88 -0.64
CA ILE A 165 -3.32 5.68 -0.64
C ILE A 165 -3.87 5.84 0.78
N CYS A 166 -4.20 4.74 1.47
CA CYS A 166 -4.78 4.78 2.80
C CYS A 166 -4.65 3.45 3.54
N TYR A 167 -4.91 3.48 4.83
CA TYR A 167 -5.19 2.30 5.64
C TYR A 167 -6.69 2.14 5.79
N ILE A 168 -7.19 0.93 5.60
CA ILE A 168 -8.60 0.60 5.80
C ILE A 168 -8.77 0.12 7.25
N ASP A 169 -9.70 0.73 7.98
CA ASP A 169 -10.06 0.31 9.32
C ASP A 169 -10.83 -1.00 9.31
N ALA A 170 -10.45 -1.93 10.18
CA ALA A 170 -11.24 -3.14 10.44
C ALA A 170 -12.14 -2.90 11.67
N ASN A 171 -13.44 -2.86 11.45
CA ASN A 171 -14.42 -2.65 12.50
C ASN A 171 -15.04 -3.98 12.92
N TYR A 172 -14.98 -4.27 14.22
CA TYR A 172 -15.60 -5.45 14.81
C TYR A 172 -16.68 -5.05 15.80
N VAL A 173 -17.83 -5.68 15.67
CA VAL A 173 -18.94 -5.51 16.59
C VAL A 173 -19.14 -6.82 17.34
N ALA A 174 -19.18 -6.74 18.67
CA ALA A 174 -19.39 -7.89 19.53
C ALA A 174 -20.55 -7.63 20.49
N ASP A 175 -21.20 -8.69 20.93
CA ASP A 175 -22.21 -8.60 22.00
C ASP A 175 -21.55 -8.06 23.27
N SER A 176 -22.26 -7.17 23.99
CA SER A 176 -21.76 -6.53 25.21
C SER A 176 -21.52 -7.51 26.37
N GLY A 177 -22.09 -8.69 26.31
CA GLY A 177 -21.82 -9.79 27.26
C GLY A 177 -20.47 -10.47 27.04
N ILE A 178 -19.80 -10.25 25.91
CA ILE A 178 -18.47 -10.81 25.67
C ILE A 178 -17.43 -9.92 26.35
N GLN A 179 -16.64 -10.56 27.22
CA GLN A 179 -15.54 -9.90 27.92
C GLN A 179 -14.19 -10.51 27.54
N GLY A 180 -13.11 -9.79 27.81
CA GLY A 180 -11.75 -10.23 27.49
C GLY A 180 -11.25 -9.71 26.14
N ILE A 181 -12.05 -8.97 25.37
CA ILE A 181 -11.56 -8.30 24.16
C ILE A 181 -10.68 -7.12 24.61
N SER A 182 -9.39 -7.24 24.36
CA SER A 182 -8.43 -6.20 24.69
C SER A 182 -8.47 -5.07 23.68
N LYS A 183 -8.28 -3.83 24.13
CA LYS A 183 -8.05 -2.67 23.26
C LYS A 183 -6.74 -2.78 22.46
N ASP A 184 -5.82 -3.60 22.99
CA ASP A 184 -4.52 -3.87 22.37
C ASP A 184 -4.55 -5.11 21.46
N THR A 185 -5.74 -5.62 21.15
CA THR A 185 -5.89 -6.73 20.21
C THR A 185 -5.43 -6.26 18.83
N VAL A 186 -4.38 -6.90 18.33
CA VAL A 186 -3.88 -6.62 16.99
C VAL A 186 -4.60 -7.51 16.02
N LEU A 187 -5.22 -6.86 15.05
CA LEU A 187 -5.88 -7.52 13.95
C LEU A 187 -4.81 -7.88 12.92
N GLY A 188 -4.46 -9.15 12.86
CA GLY A 188 -3.58 -9.67 11.82
C GLY A 188 -4.26 -9.71 10.46
N HIS A 189 -3.45 -9.89 9.43
CA HIS A 189 -3.94 -10.13 8.09
C HIS A 189 -4.81 -11.40 8.04
N HIS A 190 -5.88 -11.38 7.25
CA HIS A 190 -6.83 -12.50 7.09
C HIS A 190 -7.50 -13.02 8.36
N GLY A 191 -7.82 -12.14 9.29
CA GLY A 191 -8.74 -12.47 10.37
C GLY A 191 -8.13 -13.23 11.55
N VAL A 192 -6.82 -13.30 11.66
CA VAL A 192 -6.16 -13.65 12.93
C VAL A 192 -6.30 -12.45 13.85
N GLY A 193 -7.52 -12.14 14.21
CA GLY A 193 -7.79 -10.92 14.90
C GLY A 193 -8.24 -11.13 16.31
N ILE A 194 -9.51 -10.84 16.55
CA ILE A 194 -10.12 -10.83 17.87
C ILE A 194 -10.11 -12.18 18.60
N PHE A 195 -9.84 -13.28 17.89
CA PHE A 195 -9.84 -14.63 18.45
C PHE A 195 -8.44 -15.18 18.74
N TRP A 196 -7.37 -14.41 18.56
CA TRP A 196 -6.02 -14.90 18.84
C TRP A 196 -5.83 -15.29 20.31
N ASN A 197 -6.57 -14.65 21.21
CA ASN A 197 -6.60 -14.92 22.64
C ASN A 197 -7.97 -15.44 23.11
N ILE A 198 -8.60 -16.31 22.32
CA ILE A 198 -9.93 -16.85 22.58
C ILE A 198 -10.06 -17.49 23.96
N GLN A 199 -8.96 -17.99 24.53
CA GLN A 199 -8.91 -18.53 25.90
C GLN A 199 -9.18 -17.48 26.98
N ASP A 200 -9.02 -16.19 26.68
CA ASP A 200 -9.23 -15.07 27.59
C ASP A 200 -10.63 -14.47 27.45
N LEU A 201 -11.37 -14.92 26.43
CA LEU A 201 -12.74 -14.46 26.20
C LEU A 201 -13.72 -15.20 27.12
N SER A 202 -14.67 -14.49 27.68
CA SER A 202 -15.75 -15.05 28.46
C SER A 202 -17.08 -14.44 28.07
N LEU A 203 -18.15 -15.20 28.23
CA LEU A 203 -19.52 -14.74 28.09
C LEU A 203 -20.16 -14.60 29.45
N ILE A 204 -20.59 -13.39 29.78
CA ILE A 204 -21.36 -13.15 30.98
C ILE A 204 -22.84 -13.30 30.64
N HIS A 205 -23.49 -14.32 31.15
CA HIS A 205 -24.95 -14.40 31.20
C HIS A 205 -25.44 -13.55 32.37
N ILE A 206 -26.11 -12.45 32.06
CA ILE A 206 -26.87 -11.68 33.04
C ILE A 206 -28.28 -12.24 33.11
#